data_204298b65496ed0f180633de609107d9
#
_entry.id   204298b65496ed0f180633de609107d9
#
_cell.length_a   1.000
_cell.length_b   1.000
_cell.length_c   1.000
_cell.angle_alpha   90.00
_cell.angle_beta   90.00
_cell.angle_gamma   90.00
#
_symmetry.space_group_name_H-M   'P 1'
#
loop_
_entity.id
_entity.type
_entity.pdbx_description
1 polymer ?
#
loop_
_entity_poly.entity_id
_entity_poly.type
_entity_poly.pdbx_seq_one_letter_code
_entity_poly.pdbx_strand_id
1 'polypeptide(L)'
;MSLTRRTLALAGVAGLGLSACSPRATGGQTILNAVDVHPADYPTVAAVKWMGEELGRLTDGRIGIRQFPAGQLGTEDDSIGLTRFQAVDICRVAVAALNNAFPETRLLALPYVYRSVQHVRAVVDGDIGSELLNVFEGRGLVGLAYYDAAPRSFYNVRHPVTEPGQMRGLKMRAPQSDIFLDSIRAMGANPTPLTFGAVFSSLQTHLIDGAENNWPSYQSSRQFEVARYWSETEHSFSPDALLMSKASLERLSSEDQELVRDVARRSVPIMRAAWDQREAEARATVLAAGVQVAQVDRDAFAATVRPVLDKYLAEPRLRALHERIAAVA
;
A
#
# COMPACT_ATOMS: atom_id res chain seq x y z
N MET A 1 63.86 -6.05 57.80
CA MET A 1 64.98 -7.02 57.48
C MET A 1 64.70 -7.51 56.09
N SER A 2 65.41 -6.97 55.18
CA SER A 2 66.61 -7.34 54.36
C SER A 2 66.19 -8.29 53.22
N LEU A 3 66.18 -7.77 51.97
CA LEU A 3 67.13 -7.96 50.83
C LEU A 3 67.31 -9.46 50.43
N THR A 4 67.19 -9.79 49.16
CA THR A 4 68.19 -9.67 48.08
C THR A 4 67.61 -10.23 46.77
N ARG A 5 67.59 -9.59 45.64
CA ARG A 5 68.51 -9.43 44.50
C ARG A 5 68.98 -10.73 43.74
N ARG A 6 68.74 -10.65 42.42
CA ARG A 6 69.47 -11.26 41.28
C ARG A 6 69.00 -12.67 40.86
N THR A 7 68.74 -12.95 39.58
CA THR A 7 69.66 -12.87 38.41
C THR A 7 68.92 -12.94 37.07
N LEU A 8 69.45 -12.28 36.10
CA LEU A 8 69.14 -12.34 34.66
C LEU A 8 69.38 -13.73 34.05
N ALA A 9 68.66 -14.15 33.05
CA ALA A 9 69.15 -14.88 31.89
C ALA A 9 68.33 -14.61 30.64
N LEU A 10 69.01 -14.32 29.58
CA LEU A 10 68.57 -14.01 28.19
C LEU A 10 68.03 -15.24 27.47
N ALA A 11 67.27 -14.92 26.41
CA ALA A 11 67.23 -15.46 25.04
C ALA A 11 65.99 -16.18 24.59
N GLY A 12 65.44 -15.74 23.49
CA GLY A 12 64.49 -16.49 22.67
C GLY A 12 63.58 -15.61 21.84
N VAL A 13 64.13 -14.97 20.82
CA VAL A 13 63.30 -14.35 19.77
C VAL A 13 62.68 -15.48 18.95
N ALA A 14 61.33 -15.63 19.07
CA ALA A 14 60.53 -16.37 18.11
C ALA A 14 59.44 -15.44 17.57
N GLY A 15 59.66 -14.95 16.36
CA GLY A 15 58.68 -14.16 15.62
C GLY A 15 57.46 -15.02 15.27
N LEU A 16 56.39 -14.84 15.97
CA LEU A 16 55.05 -15.31 15.57
C LEU A 16 54.37 -14.16 14.86
N GLY A 17 54.17 -14.35 13.54
CA GLY A 17 53.37 -13.45 12.70
C GLY A 17 51.98 -13.24 13.30
N LEU A 18 51.75 -12.07 13.81
CA LEU A 18 50.41 -11.54 14.10
C LEU A 18 49.74 -11.32 12.75
N SER A 19 49.05 -12.35 12.25
CA SER A 19 47.96 -12.12 11.28
C SER A 19 47.03 -11.14 11.91
N ALA A 20 47.11 -9.87 11.49
CA ALA A 20 46.13 -8.85 11.83
C ALA A 20 44.78 -9.29 11.25
N CYS A 21 44.01 -10.00 12.05
CA CYS A 21 42.57 -10.00 11.87
C CYS A 21 42.13 -8.54 12.07
N SER A 22 42.05 -7.79 10.99
CA SER A 22 41.32 -6.51 10.98
C SER A 22 39.93 -6.83 11.55
N PRO A 23 39.51 -6.21 12.64
CA PRO A 23 38.14 -6.33 13.07
C PRO A 23 37.32 -5.81 11.89
N ARG A 24 36.57 -6.71 11.23
CA ARG A 24 35.50 -6.31 10.33
C ARG A 24 34.66 -5.35 11.16
N ALA A 25 34.64 -4.08 10.77
CA ALA A 25 33.80 -3.11 11.42
C ALA A 25 32.38 -3.71 11.42
N THR A 26 31.91 -4.12 12.57
CA THR A 26 30.52 -4.48 12.80
C THR A 26 29.74 -3.17 12.72
N GLY A 27 29.51 -2.70 11.49
CA GLY A 27 28.56 -1.64 11.23
C GLY A 27 27.26 -2.07 11.88
N GLY A 28 26.71 -1.24 12.78
CA GLY A 28 25.49 -1.57 13.51
C GLY A 28 24.39 -1.97 12.53
N GLN A 29 23.60 -2.96 12.89
CA GLN A 29 22.45 -3.40 12.11
C GLN A 29 21.46 -2.23 11.93
N THR A 30 21.09 -1.92 10.70
CA THR A 30 20.04 -0.94 10.38
C THR A 30 18.71 -1.67 10.23
N ILE A 31 17.78 -1.42 11.14
CA ILE A 31 16.42 -1.97 11.07
C ILE A 31 15.47 -0.86 10.61
N LEU A 32 14.90 -1.05 9.43
CA LEU A 32 13.87 -0.18 8.88
C LEU A 32 12.50 -0.60 9.45
N ASN A 33 11.76 0.33 10.05
CA ASN A 33 10.43 0.07 10.58
C ASN A 33 9.39 0.31 9.47
N ALA A 34 8.53 -0.69 9.21
CA ALA A 34 7.50 -0.63 8.19
C ALA A 34 6.10 -0.80 8.79
N VAL A 35 5.13 -0.01 8.34
CA VAL A 35 3.74 -0.04 8.83
C VAL A 35 2.76 -0.38 7.73
N ASP A 36 1.68 -1.09 8.10
CA ASP A 36 0.55 -1.42 7.24
C ASP A 36 -0.73 -1.59 8.08
N VAL A 37 -1.88 -1.22 7.53
CA VAL A 37 -3.19 -1.40 8.19
C VAL A 37 -3.75 -2.82 8.01
N HIS A 38 -3.22 -3.60 7.08
CA HIS A 38 -3.63 -4.98 6.82
C HIS A 38 -2.92 -5.99 7.72
N PRO A 39 -3.51 -7.19 7.92
CA PRO A 39 -2.92 -8.25 8.72
C PRO A 39 -1.64 -8.82 8.09
N ALA A 40 -0.84 -9.53 8.89
CA ALA A 40 0.50 -9.99 8.51
C ALA A 40 0.52 -10.96 7.31
N ASP A 41 -0.56 -11.68 7.05
CA ASP A 41 -0.73 -12.60 5.92
C ASP A 41 -1.28 -11.94 4.66
N TYR A 42 -1.53 -10.63 4.69
CA TYR A 42 -1.99 -9.89 3.51
C TYR A 42 -0.85 -9.74 2.47
N PRO A 43 -1.14 -9.87 1.15
CA PRO A 43 -0.10 -9.91 0.12
C PRO A 43 0.90 -8.77 0.15
N THR A 44 0.45 -7.54 0.40
CA THR A 44 1.33 -6.37 0.48
C THR A 44 2.26 -6.43 1.68
N VAL A 45 1.76 -6.89 2.84
CA VAL A 45 2.56 -7.08 4.06
C VAL A 45 3.57 -8.20 3.87
N ALA A 46 3.16 -9.33 3.26
CA ALA A 46 4.05 -10.44 2.94
C ALA A 46 5.18 -10.03 1.98
N ALA A 47 4.89 -9.16 1.00
CA ALA A 47 5.90 -8.65 0.08
C ALA A 47 6.94 -7.76 0.78
N VAL A 48 6.53 -6.90 1.70
CA VAL A 48 7.45 -6.08 2.52
C VAL A 48 8.27 -6.97 3.47
N LYS A 49 7.70 -8.06 3.98
CA LYS A 49 8.45 -9.07 4.75
C LYS A 49 9.55 -9.70 3.88
N TRP A 50 9.19 -10.14 2.68
CA TRP A 50 10.15 -10.65 1.71
C TRP A 50 11.27 -9.62 1.41
N MET A 51 10.93 -8.33 1.26
CA MET A 51 11.94 -7.27 1.10
C MET A 51 12.95 -7.26 2.26
N GLY A 52 12.48 -7.38 3.50
CA GLY A 52 13.34 -7.41 4.68
C GLY A 52 14.27 -8.63 4.71
N GLU A 53 13.76 -9.79 4.33
CA GLU A 53 14.53 -11.04 4.21
C GLU A 53 15.59 -10.93 3.10
N GLU A 54 15.23 -10.37 1.95
CA GLU A 54 16.15 -10.20 0.80
C GLU A 54 17.21 -9.13 1.08
N LEU A 55 16.87 -8.00 1.71
CA LEU A 55 17.86 -7.04 2.18
C LEU A 55 18.83 -7.65 3.18
N GLY A 56 18.33 -8.43 4.14
CA GLY A 56 19.16 -9.16 5.09
C GLY A 56 20.14 -10.10 4.38
N ARG A 57 19.65 -10.86 3.40
CA ARG A 57 20.47 -11.80 2.62
C ARG A 57 21.56 -11.08 1.77
N LEU A 58 21.21 -9.96 1.13
CA LEU A 58 22.13 -9.22 0.26
C LEU A 58 23.15 -8.38 1.03
N THR A 59 22.89 -8.10 2.32
CA THR A 59 23.76 -7.26 3.15
C THR A 59 24.39 -8.01 4.32
N ASP A 60 24.39 -9.34 4.30
CA ASP A 60 24.92 -10.19 5.40
C ASP A 60 24.29 -9.80 6.76
N GLY A 61 22.97 -9.50 6.78
CA GLY A 61 22.22 -9.14 7.97
C GLY A 61 22.37 -7.67 8.42
N ARG A 62 23.07 -6.83 7.66
CA ARG A 62 23.31 -5.43 8.01
C ARG A 62 22.05 -4.56 7.89
N ILE A 63 21.15 -4.85 6.92
CA ILE A 63 19.87 -4.15 6.76
C ILE A 63 18.73 -5.16 6.89
N GLY A 64 17.72 -4.81 7.69
CA GLY A 64 16.50 -5.60 7.84
C GLY A 64 15.27 -4.72 7.94
N ILE A 65 14.08 -5.32 7.86
CA ILE A 65 12.80 -4.64 8.05
C ILE A 65 12.06 -5.26 9.23
N ARG A 66 11.58 -4.41 10.13
CA ARG A 66 10.62 -4.76 11.20
C ARG A 66 9.25 -4.24 10.81
N GLN A 67 8.25 -5.12 10.78
CA GLN A 67 6.89 -4.74 10.41
C GLN A 67 5.99 -4.52 11.61
N PHE A 68 5.06 -3.57 11.45
CA PHE A 68 3.95 -3.27 12.34
C PHE A 68 2.64 -3.36 11.53
N PRO A 69 2.12 -4.59 11.31
CA PRO A 69 0.90 -4.83 10.53
C PRO A 69 -0.37 -4.56 11.35
N ALA A 70 -1.54 -4.75 10.72
CA ALA A 70 -2.86 -4.68 11.33
C ALA A 70 -3.18 -3.34 12.03
N GLY A 71 -2.63 -2.23 11.52
CA GLY A 71 -2.89 -0.90 12.07
C GLY A 71 -2.31 -0.67 13.47
N GLN A 72 -1.27 -1.41 13.88
CA GLN A 72 -0.67 -1.28 15.22
C GLN A 72 -0.19 0.14 15.54
N LEU A 73 0.19 0.92 14.52
CA LEU A 73 0.66 2.29 14.68
C LEU A 73 -0.34 3.33 14.14
N GLY A 74 -1.59 2.94 13.94
CA GLY A 74 -2.67 3.86 13.54
C GLY A 74 -3.23 3.59 12.14
N THR A 75 -3.86 4.61 11.59
CA THR A 75 -4.53 4.61 10.28
C THR A 75 -3.52 4.77 9.12
N GLU A 76 -4.01 4.75 7.87
CA GLU A 76 -3.16 5.07 6.72
C GLU A 76 -2.67 6.53 6.75
N ASP A 77 -3.51 7.47 7.17
CA ASP A 77 -3.12 8.89 7.33
C ASP A 77 -2.04 9.05 8.42
N ASP A 78 -2.18 8.33 9.55
CA ASP A 78 -1.13 8.28 10.58
C ASP A 78 0.16 7.69 10.02
N SER A 79 0.07 6.60 9.23
CA SER A 79 1.21 5.94 8.60
C SER A 79 1.97 6.89 7.66
N ILE A 80 1.26 7.68 6.84
CA ILE A 80 1.85 8.72 5.98
C ILE A 80 2.57 9.77 6.83
N GLY A 81 1.93 10.27 7.88
CA GLY A 81 2.49 11.25 8.81
C GLY A 81 3.75 10.73 9.51
N LEU A 82 3.67 9.56 10.13
CA LEU A 82 4.79 8.91 10.82
C LEU A 82 5.99 8.70 9.89
N THR A 83 5.75 8.30 8.64
CA THR A 83 6.82 8.11 7.64
C THR A 83 7.44 9.44 7.23
N ARG A 84 6.65 10.48 6.98
CA ARG A 84 7.17 11.81 6.64
C ARG A 84 8.03 12.40 7.74
N PHE A 85 7.69 12.16 9.01
CA PHE A 85 8.42 12.69 10.18
C PHE A 85 9.45 11.70 10.73
N GLN A 86 9.79 10.63 10.00
CA GLN A 86 10.84 9.65 10.37
C GLN A 86 10.56 8.87 11.67
N ALA A 87 9.32 8.84 12.14
CA ALA A 87 8.95 7.97 13.25
C ALA A 87 8.88 6.50 12.83
N VAL A 88 8.60 6.25 11.55
CA VAL A 88 8.78 4.98 10.85
C VAL A 88 9.49 5.23 9.51
N ASP A 89 10.08 4.18 8.92
CA ASP A 89 10.89 4.31 7.72
C ASP A 89 10.09 4.04 6.44
N ILE A 90 9.16 3.09 6.47
CA ILE A 90 8.39 2.61 5.32
C ILE A 90 6.91 2.54 5.68
N CYS A 91 6.03 2.93 4.77
CA CYS A 91 4.60 2.64 4.85
C CYS A 91 4.08 2.11 3.51
N ARG A 92 3.12 1.18 3.57
CA ARG A 92 2.27 0.85 2.45
C ARG A 92 0.89 1.47 2.71
N VAL A 93 0.40 2.25 1.78
CA VAL A 93 -0.90 2.92 1.89
C VAL A 93 -1.66 2.86 0.57
N ALA A 94 -2.99 2.77 0.64
CA ALA A 94 -3.81 2.89 -0.57
C ALA A 94 -3.65 4.30 -1.18
N VAL A 95 -3.59 4.37 -2.50
CA VAL A 95 -3.51 5.66 -3.21
C VAL A 95 -4.67 6.58 -2.82
N ALA A 96 -5.82 6.03 -2.46
CA ALA A 96 -6.96 6.79 -1.95
C ALA A 96 -6.62 7.69 -0.75
N ALA A 97 -5.77 7.24 0.17
CA ALA A 97 -5.33 8.04 1.32
C ALA A 97 -4.37 9.19 0.94
N LEU A 98 -3.76 9.10 -0.24
CA LEU A 98 -2.81 10.11 -0.75
C LEU A 98 -3.49 11.22 -1.58
N ASN A 99 -4.70 10.97 -2.10
CA ASN A 99 -5.32 11.80 -3.13
C ASN A 99 -5.52 13.27 -2.75
N ASN A 100 -5.76 13.57 -1.48
CA ASN A 100 -5.97 14.95 -1.02
C ASN A 100 -4.65 15.68 -0.82
N ALA A 101 -3.61 14.98 -0.36
CA ALA A 101 -2.28 15.54 -0.15
C ALA A 101 -1.43 15.59 -1.44
N PHE A 102 -1.65 14.66 -2.37
CA PHE A 102 -0.91 14.50 -3.62
C PHE A 102 -1.91 14.41 -4.79
N PRO A 103 -2.38 15.56 -5.32
CA PRO A 103 -3.46 15.59 -6.31
C PRO A 103 -3.24 14.74 -7.56
N GLU A 104 -1.98 14.55 -7.98
CA GLU A 104 -1.62 13.73 -9.13
C GLU A 104 -2.02 12.25 -8.95
N THR A 105 -2.00 11.76 -7.70
CA THR A 105 -2.37 10.37 -7.39
C THR A 105 -3.85 10.08 -7.62
N ARG A 106 -4.70 11.12 -7.75
CA ARG A 106 -6.12 10.99 -8.09
C ARG A 106 -6.34 10.23 -9.39
N LEU A 107 -5.43 10.37 -10.36
CA LEU A 107 -5.49 9.64 -11.62
C LEU A 107 -5.52 8.13 -11.45
N LEU A 108 -4.86 7.60 -10.41
CA LEU A 108 -4.85 6.17 -10.09
C LEU A 108 -6.13 5.69 -9.38
N ALA A 109 -7.01 6.61 -8.99
CA ALA A 109 -8.25 6.34 -8.27
C ALA A 109 -9.52 6.78 -9.02
N LEU A 110 -9.35 7.43 -10.19
CA LEU A 110 -10.47 7.87 -11.03
C LEU A 110 -11.39 6.71 -11.39
N PRO A 111 -12.71 6.87 -11.25
CA PRO A 111 -13.65 5.79 -11.56
C PRO A 111 -13.69 5.50 -13.07
N TYR A 112 -13.75 4.21 -13.42
CA TYR A 112 -13.90 3.68 -14.79
C TYR A 112 -12.83 4.13 -15.80
N VAL A 113 -11.65 4.56 -15.34
CA VAL A 113 -10.53 4.95 -16.22
C VAL A 113 -9.75 3.72 -16.69
N TYR A 114 -9.65 2.71 -15.85
CA TYR A 114 -8.89 1.51 -16.15
C TYR A 114 -9.77 0.40 -16.72
N ARG A 115 -9.28 -0.26 -17.77
CA ARG A 115 -10.00 -1.29 -18.51
C ARG A 115 -9.89 -2.67 -17.86
N SER A 116 -8.77 -2.92 -17.18
CA SER A 116 -8.44 -4.23 -16.57
C SER A 116 -7.31 -4.09 -15.55
N VAL A 117 -7.06 -5.16 -14.78
CA VAL A 117 -5.87 -5.28 -13.91
C VAL A 117 -4.57 -5.13 -14.72
N GLN A 118 -4.50 -5.75 -15.91
CA GLN A 118 -3.35 -5.66 -16.80
C GLN A 118 -3.08 -4.21 -17.23
N HIS A 119 -4.13 -3.45 -17.54
CA HIS A 119 -4.01 -2.05 -17.89
C HIS A 119 -3.46 -1.22 -16.72
N VAL A 120 -3.96 -1.44 -15.49
CA VAL A 120 -3.39 -0.77 -14.29
C VAL A 120 -1.92 -1.12 -14.14
N ARG A 121 -1.55 -2.41 -14.22
CA ARG A 121 -0.17 -2.89 -14.12
C ARG A 121 0.72 -2.21 -15.17
N ALA A 122 0.29 -2.16 -16.42
CA ALA A 122 1.05 -1.50 -17.49
C ALA A 122 1.27 0.00 -17.21
N VAL A 123 0.26 0.70 -16.68
CA VAL A 123 0.36 2.12 -16.32
C VAL A 123 1.34 2.34 -15.16
N VAL A 124 1.20 1.59 -14.06
CA VAL A 124 2.01 1.82 -12.85
C VAL A 124 3.45 1.31 -12.97
N ASP A 125 3.71 0.36 -13.86
CA ASP A 125 5.06 -0.15 -14.15
C ASP A 125 5.82 0.68 -15.19
N GLY A 126 5.10 1.51 -15.95
CA GLY A 126 5.64 2.35 -17.01
C GLY A 126 6.10 3.73 -16.54
N ASP A 127 6.34 4.58 -17.54
CA ASP A 127 6.80 5.96 -17.33
C ASP A 127 5.80 6.80 -16.52
N ILE A 128 4.50 6.56 -16.69
CA ILE A 128 3.45 7.26 -15.95
C ILE A 128 3.55 6.93 -14.45
N GLY A 129 3.69 5.65 -14.11
CA GLY A 129 3.87 5.22 -12.72
C GLY A 129 5.13 5.81 -12.10
N SER A 130 6.24 5.82 -12.84
CA SER A 130 7.49 6.45 -12.42
C SER A 130 7.33 7.95 -12.18
N GLU A 131 6.65 8.67 -13.08
CA GLU A 131 6.33 10.10 -12.92
C GLU A 131 5.49 10.34 -11.65
N LEU A 132 4.50 9.49 -11.40
CA LEU A 132 3.63 9.60 -10.22
C LEU A 132 4.34 9.20 -8.91
N LEU A 133 5.34 8.31 -8.94
CA LEU A 133 6.18 8.03 -7.76
C LEU A 133 7.07 9.23 -7.39
N ASN A 134 7.51 10.01 -8.36
CA ASN A 134 8.38 11.16 -8.12
C ASN A 134 7.66 12.34 -7.42
N VAL A 135 6.32 12.40 -7.44
CA VAL A 135 5.57 13.49 -6.78
C VAL A 135 5.74 13.51 -5.27
N PHE A 136 6.15 12.39 -4.68
CA PHE A 136 6.32 12.26 -3.23
C PHE A 136 7.59 12.94 -2.70
N GLU A 137 8.65 13.07 -3.53
CA GLU A 137 9.97 13.55 -3.08
C GLU A 137 9.94 14.99 -2.56
N GLY A 138 9.14 15.84 -3.16
CA GLY A 138 8.99 17.24 -2.73
C GLY A 138 8.31 17.41 -1.36
N ARG A 139 7.79 16.32 -0.77
CA ARG A 139 7.05 16.35 0.49
C ARG A 139 7.60 15.37 1.55
N GLY A 140 8.89 15.05 1.44
CA GLY A 140 9.62 14.27 2.45
C GLY A 140 9.42 12.76 2.36
N LEU A 141 8.82 12.26 1.29
CA LEU A 141 8.62 10.84 1.01
C LEU A 141 9.33 10.45 -0.29
N VAL A 142 9.63 9.18 -0.43
CA VAL A 142 10.14 8.57 -1.66
C VAL A 142 9.20 7.45 -2.05
N GLY A 143 8.68 7.49 -3.28
CA GLY A 143 7.95 6.38 -3.87
C GLY A 143 8.89 5.25 -4.26
N LEU A 144 8.69 4.05 -3.71
CA LEU A 144 9.52 2.89 -4.02
C LEU A 144 8.91 2.00 -5.11
N ALA A 145 7.60 1.74 -5.02
CA ALA A 145 6.85 0.92 -5.96
C ALA A 145 5.34 1.15 -5.82
N TYR A 146 4.58 0.68 -6.83
CA TYR A 146 3.15 0.43 -6.67
C TYR A 146 2.90 -1.06 -6.52
N TYR A 147 2.02 -1.40 -5.59
CA TYR A 147 1.43 -2.72 -5.43
C TYR A 147 0.04 -2.75 -6.03
N ASP A 148 -0.39 -3.92 -6.45
CA ASP A 148 -1.71 -4.07 -7.06
C ASP A 148 -2.83 -3.82 -6.06
N ALA A 149 -3.95 -3.37 -6.61
CA ALA A 149 -5.25 -3.54 -6.00
C ALA A 149 -6.19 -4.13 -7.06
N ALA A 150 -7.01 -5.10 -6.65
CA ALA A 150 -8.09 -5.61 -7.48
C ALA A 150 -9.18 -4.54 -7.69
N PRO A 151 -10.07 -4.75 -8.68
CA PRO A 151 -11.22 -3.89 -8.87
C PRO A 151 -12.02 -3.72 -7.58
N ARG A 152 -12.45 -2.51 -7.31
CA ARG A 152 -13.25 -2.16 -6.14
C ARG A 152 -14.72 -2.15 -6.51
N SER A 153 -15.53 -2.78 -5.66
CA SER A 153 -16.98 -2.90 -5.83
C SER A 153 -17.72 -2.51 -4.56
N PHE A 154 -18.99 -2.12 -4.69
CA PHE A 154 -19.85 -1.80 -3.54
C PHE A 154 -20.37 -3.06 -2.86
N TYR A 155 -20.56 -2.98 -1.56
CA TYR A 155 -21.28 -3.95 -0.75
C TYR A 155 -22.08 -3.26 0.36
N ASN A 156 -23.21 -3.85 0.75
CA ASN A 156 -24.09 -3.22 1.73
C ASN A 156 -24.87 -4.27 2.55
N VAL A 157 -25.56 -3.78 3.60
CA VAL A 157 -26.35 -4.60 4.53
C VAL A 157 -27.84 -4.65 4.14
N ARG A 158 -28.30 -3.87 3.14
CA ARG A 158 -29.72 -3.63 2.88
C ARG A 158 -30.31 -4.50 1.80
N HIS A 159 -29.75 -4.46 0.59
CA HIS A 159 -30.32 -5.11 -0.60
C HIS A 159 -29.30 -5.18 -1.74
N PRO A 160 -29.48 -6.07 -2.72
CA PRO A 160 -28.71 -6.04 -3.95
C PRO A 160 -28.86 -4.68 -4.67
N VAL A 161 -27.74 -4.19 -5.24
CA VAL A 161 -27.72 -2.97 -6.06
C VAL A 161 -27.24 -3.39 -7.46
N THR A 162 -28.08 -3.18 -8.48
CA THR A 162 -27.80 -3.52 -9.88
C THR A 162 -27.73 -2.28 -10.77
N GLU A 163 -28.25 -1.14 -10.31
CA GLU A 163 -28.26 0.13 -11.02
C GLU A 163 -28.09 1.31 -10.04
N PRO A 164 -27.62 2.51 -10.51
CA PRO A 164 -27.34 3.64 -9.65
C PRO A 164 -28.55 4.12 -8.84
N GLY A 165 -29.77 4.02 -9.40
CA GLY A 165 -30.99 4.44 -8.71
C GLY A 165 -31.21 3.77 -7.37
N GLN A 166 -30.74 2.53 -7.21
CA GLN A 166 -30.84 1.74 -5.99
C GLN A 166 -29.81 2.13 -4.92
N MET A 167 -28.80 2.95 -5.24
CA MET A 167 -27.86 3.53 -4.27
C MET A 167 -28.50 4.65 -3.44
N ARG A 168 -29.65 5.18 -3.88
CA ARG A 168 -30.29 6.35 -3.23
C ARG A 168 -30.65 6.07 -1.78
N GLY A 169 -30.17 6.97 -0.90
CA GLY A 169 -30.44 6.89 0.55
C GLY A 169 -29.47 6.01 1.32
N LEU A 170 -28.66 5.17 0.66
CA LEU A 170 -27.63 4.37 1.35
C LEU A 170 -26.54 5.29 1.88
N LYS A 171 -26.14 5.07 3.13
CA LYS A 171 -24.94 5.67 3.73
C LYS A 171 -23.76 4.78 3.38
N MET A 172 -22.94 5.20 2.41
CA MET A 172 -21.83 4.42 1.90
C MET A 172 -20.50 4.98 2.43
N ARG A 173 -19.75 4.15 3.12
CA ARG A 173 -18.39 4.53 3.53
C ARG A 173 -17.47 4.65 2.33
N ALA A 174 -16.62 5.65 2.37
CA ALA A 174 -15.46 5.78 1.51
C ALA A 174 -14.19 6.04 2.32
N PRO A 175 -12.99 5.81 1.75
CA PRO A 175 -11.75 6.41 2.27
C PRO A 175 -11.88 7.93 2.36
N GLN A 176 -11.00 8.56 3.14
CA GLN A 176 -10.95 10.03 3.29
C GLN A 176 -10.36 10.70 2.04
N SER A 177 -11.02 10.50 0.91
CA SER A 177 -10.60 10.97 -0.42
C SER A 177 -11.77 11.65 -1.11
N ASP A 178 -11.59 12.91 -1.50
CA ASP A 178 -12.65 13.71 -2.13
C ASP A 178 -13.18 13.06 -3.40
N ILE A 179 -12.32 12.40 -4.19
CA ILE A 179 -12.72 11.73 -5.42
C ILE A 179 -13.66 10.54 -5.16
N PHE A 180 -13.42 9.77 -4.08
CA PHE A 180 -14.31 8.68 -3.68
C PHE A 180 -15.64 9.22 -3.15
N LEU A 181 -15.60 10.29 -2.34
CA LEU A 181 -16.80 10.93 -1.81
C LEU A 181 -17.68 11.51 -2.94
N ASP A 182 -17.05 12.19 -3.90
CA ASP A 182 -17.77 12.75 -5.06
C ASP A 182 -18.33 11.64 -5.96
N SER A 183 -17.59 10.55 -6.16
CA SER A 183 -18.05 9.41 -6.96
C SER A 183 -19.27 8.73 -6.34
N ILE A 184 -19.25 8.46 -5.04
CA ILE A 184 -20.37 7.88 -4.31
C ILE A 184 -21.60 8.81 -4.36
N ARG A 185 -21.39 10.12 -4.22
CA ARG A 185 -22.46 11.12 -4.32
C ARG A 185 -23.05 11.17 -5.72
N ALA A 186 -22.21 11.13 -6.75
CA ALA A 186 -22.66 11.11 -8.15
C ALA A 186 -23.44 9.84 -8.49
N MET A 187 -23.11 8.69 -7.88
CA MET A 187 -23.85 7.43 -8.01
C MET A 187 -25.16 7.42 -7.18
N GLY A 188 -25.48 8.50 -6.44
CA GLY A 188 -26.74 8.68 -5.74
C GLY A 188 -26.76 8.31 -4.26
N ALA A 189 -25.68 7.80 -3.69
CA ALA A 189 -25.58 7.47 -2.27
C ALA A 189 -25.07 8.66 -1.42
N ASN A 190 -25.17 8.51 -0.11
CA ASN A 190 -24.65 9.46 0.89
C ASN A 190 -23.25 9.00 1.35
N PRO A 191 -22.17 9.66 0.93
CA PRO A 191 -20.83 9.25 1.31
C PRO A 191 -20.53 9.60 2.77
N THR A 192 -19.88 8.68 3.48
CA THR A 192 -19.40 8.83 4.85
C THR A 192 -17.90 8.53 4.91
N PRO A 193 -17.02 9.52 5.10
CA PRO A 193 -15.59 9.28 5.22
C PRO A 193 -15.26 8.61 6.54
N LEU A 194 -14.64 7.43 6.49
CA LEU A 194 -14.18 6.67 7.67
C LEU A 194 -12.87 5.96 7.35
N THR A 195 -12.05 5.78 8.37
CA THR A 195 -10.82 4.96 8.27
C THR A 195 -11.16 3.49 8.04
N PHE A 196 -10.23 2.72 7.46
CA PHE A 196 -10.47 1.31 7.13
C PHE A 196 -10.82 0.47 8.36
N GLY A 197 -10.11 0.65 9.48
CA GLY A 197 -10.37 -0.09 10.73
C GLY A 197 -11.73 0.16 11.37
N ALA A 198 -12.39 1.29 11.05
CA ALA A 198 -13.70 1.62 11.61
C ALA A 198 -14.89 0.99 10.84
N VAL A 199 -14.66 0.42 9.64
CA VAL A 199 -15.73 0.01 8.73
C VAL A 199 -16.57 -1.13 9.31
N PHE A 200 -15.94 -2.19 9.82
CA PHE A 200 -16.66 -3.36 10.34
C PHE A 200 -17.65 -2.98 11.45
N SER A 201 -17.19 -2.26 12.46
CA SER A 201 -18.03 -1.81 13.58
C SER A 201 -19.12 -0.84 13.13
N SER A 202 -18.82 0.03 12.16
CA SER A 202 -19.80 0.97 11.61
C SER A 202 -20.91 0.29 10.80
N LEU A 203 -20.60 -0.80 10.08
CA LEU A 203 -21.59 -1.67 9.44
C LEU A 203 -22.43 -2.42 10.47
N GLN A 204 -21.79 -2.99 11.50
CA GLN A 204 -22.46 -3.75 12.55
C GLN A 204 -23.44 -2.89 13.35
N THR A 205 -23.10 -1.65 13.62
CA THR A 205 -23.93 -0.68 14.36
C THR A 205 -24.90 0.11 13.48
N HIS A 206 -24.91 -0.15 12.16
CA HIS A 206 -25.71 0.59 11.17
C HIS A 206 -25.44 2.11 11.12
N LEU A 207 -24.24 2.54 11.55
CA LEU A 207 -23.79 3.91 11.32
C LEU A 207 -23.66 4.18 9.81
N ILE A 208 -23.23 3.17 9.05
CA ILE A 208 -23.23 3.11 7.60
C ILE A 208 -24.04 1.91 7.12
N ASP A 209 -24.56 1.99 5.89
CA ASP A 209 -25.30 0.90 5.26
C ASP A 209 -24.40 0.03 4.37
N GLY A 210 -23.26 0.55 3.93
CA GLY A 210 -22.34 -0.15 3.06
C GLY A 210 -21.00 0.54 2.93
N ALA A 211 -20.14 -0.08 2.11
CA ALA A 211 -18.83 0.45 1.76
C ALA A 211 -18.43 -0.04 0.36
N GLU A 212 -17.19 0.22 -0.04
CA GLU A 212 -16.60 -0.25 -1.28
C GLU A 212 -15.18 -0.76 -1.00
N ASN A 213 -14.79 -1.83 -1.66
CA ASN A 213 -13.43 -2.37 -1.61
C ASN A 213 -13.27 -3.51 -2.63
N ASN A 214 -12.07 -4.16 -2.62
CA ASN A 214 -11.76 -5.39 -3.33
C ASN A 214 -12.06 -6.64 -2.48
N TRP A 215 -12.10 -7.82 -3.11
CA TRP A 215 -12.37 -9.09 -2.44
C TRP A 215 -11.42 -9.42 -1.28
N PRO A 216 -10.08 -9.30 -1.43
CA PRO A 216 -9.15 -9.55 -0.33
C PRO A 216 -9.40 -8.68 0.90
N SER A 217 -9.64 -7.37 0.73
CA SER A 217 -9.91 -6.46 1.85
C SER A 217 -11.25 -6.73 2.51
N TYR A 218 -12.30 -7.00 1.72
CA TYR A 218 -13.63 -7.34 2.22
C TYR A 218 -13.62 -8.64 3.04
N GLN A 219 -12.86 -9.64 2.60
CA GLN A 219 -12.70 -10.91 3.29
C GLN A 219 -11.83 -10.75 4.56
N SER A 220 -10.62 -10.18 4.45
CA SER A 220 -9.66 -10.12 5.55
C SER A 220 -10.12 -9.25 6.72
N SER A 221 -10.94 -8.22 6.44
CA SER A 221 -11.57 -7.36 7.45
C SER A 221 -12.92 -7.90 7.96
N ARG A 222 -13.35 -9.08 7.50
CA ARG A 222 -14.58 -9.76 7.90
C ARG A 222 -15.87 -8.97 7.61
N GLN A 223 -15.81 -7.94 6.78
CA GLN A 223 -16.98 -7.09 6.48
C GLN A 223 -18.10 -7.87 5.80
N PHE A 224 -17.78 -8.96 5.10
CA PHE A 224 -18.74 -9.88 4.49
C PHE A 224 -19.71 -10.56 5.50
N GLU A 225 -19.34 -10.63 6.76
CA GLU A 225 -20.19 -11.24 7.79
C GLU A 225 -21.42 -10.37 8.09
N VAL A 226 -21.31 -9.06 7.91
CA VAL A 226 -22.36 -8.07 8.20
C VAL A 226 -22.98 -7.48 6.93
N ALA A 227 -22.21 -7.18 5.89
CA ALA A 227 -22.68 -6.58 4.64
C ALA A 227 -22.62 -7.62 3.52
N ARG A 228 -23.70 -8.37 3.32
CA ARG A 228 -23.72 -9.58 2.48
C ARG A 228 -24.13 -9.36 1.03
N TYR A 229 -24.49 -8.14 0.64
CA TYR A 229 -24.89 -7.83 -0.73
C TYR A 229 -23.70 -7.17 -1.44
N TRP A 230 -23.05 -7.92 -2.31
CA TRP A 230 -21.95 -7.44 -3.14
C TRP A 230 -22.46 -7.06 -4.53
N SER A 231 -22.19 -5.84 -4.98
CA SER A 231 -22.59 -5.33 -6.30
C SER A 231 -21.32 -5.13 -7.12
N GLU A 232 -21.13 -5.94 -8.16
CA GLU A 232 -19.89 -6.07 -8.93
C GLU A 232 -19.68 -4.86 -9.87
N THR A 233 -19.58 -3.67 -9.27
CA THR A 233 -19.46 -2.40 -9.99
C THR A 233 -18.09 -2.17 -10.60
N GLU A 234 -17.04 -2.72 -10.01
CA GLU A 234 -15.64 -2.58 -10.44
C GLU A 234 -15.30 -1.13 -10.85
N HIS A 235 -15.77 -0.19 -10.04
CA HIS A 235 -15.79 1.23 -10.39
C HIS A 235 -14.43 1.92 -10.26
N SER A 236 -13.47 1.33 -9.54
CA SER A 236 -12.12 1.87 -9.35
C SER A 236 -11.11 0.76 -9.08
N PHE A 237 -9.84 1.03 -9.29
CA PHE A 237 -8.75 0.08 -8.97
C PHE A 237 -7.91 0.54 -7.78
N SER A 238 -7.63 1.81 -7.62
CA SER A 238 -6.87 2.39 -6.48
C SER A 238 -5.71 1.52 -5.98
N PRO A 239 -4.58 1.43 -6.72
CA PRO A 239 -3.40 0.66 -6.30
C PRO A 239 -2.82 1.20 -4.99
N ASP A 240 -1.93 0.43 -4.37
CA ASP A 240 -1.23 0.80 -3.15
C ASP A 240 0.14 1.39 -3.48
N ALA A 241 0.55 2.43 -2.77
CA ALA A 241 1.89 2.97 -2.85
C ALA A 241 2.76 2.44 -1.71
N LEU A 242 3.93 1.93 -2.04
CA LEU A 242 5.00 1.64 -1.09
C LEU A 242 5.90 2.87 -1.01
N LEU A 243 5.88 3.54 0.13
CA LEU A 243 6.57 4.79 0.37
C LEU A 243 7.63 4.63 1.47
N MET A 244 8.72 5.37 1.34
CA MET A 244 9.76 5.46 2.37
C MET A 244 9.99 6.92 2.78
N SER A 245 10.34 7.15 4.02
CA SER A 245 10.84 8.45 4.48
C SER A 245 12.08 8.85 3.68
N LYS A 246 12.06 10.01 3.05
CA LYS A 246 13.20 10.53 2.30
C LYS A 246 14.44 10.63 3.18
N ALA A 247 14.30 11.18 4.38
CA ALA A 247 15.41 11.29 5.30
C ALA A 247 15.89 9.95 5.86
N SER A 248 15.02 8.93 5.98
CA SER A 248 15.45 7.57 6.34
C SER A 248 16.26 6.94 5.21
N LEU A 249 15.88 7.14 3.96
CA LEU A 249 16.63 6.66 2.81
C LEU A 249 18.00 7.37 2.70
N GLU A 250 18.03 8.69 2.86
CA GLU A 250 19.26 9.49 2.78
C GLU A 250 20.28 9.20 3.89
N ARG A 251 19.87 8.56 4.99
CA ARG A 251 20.81 8.06 6.02
C ARG A 251 21.59 6.81 5.59
N LEU A 252 21.13 6.11 4.58
CA LEU A 252 21.80 4.95 4.02
C LEU A 252 22.93 5.38 3.08
N SER A 253 23.93 4.51 2.88
CA SER A 253 24.91 4.73 1.82
C SER A 253 24.23 4.76 0.44
N SER A 254 24.86 5.40 -0.55
CA SER A 254 24.30 5.44 -1.92
C SER A 254 24.05 4.04 -2.48
N GLU A 255 24.94 3.09 -2.21
CA GLU A 255 24.78 1.69 -2.59
C GLU A 255 23.54 1.05 -1.92
N ASP A 256 23.35 1.29 -0.62
CA ASP A 256 22.20 0.78 0.12
C ASP A 256 20.88 1.44 -0.31
N GLN A 257 20.91 2.72 -0.68
CA GLN A 257 19.74 3.41 -1.24
C GLN A 257 19.29 2.76 -2.55
N GLU A 258 20.23 2.47 -3.44
CA GLU A 258 19.96 1.77 -4.70
C GLU A 258 19.45 0.35 -4.45
N LEU A 259 20.06 -0.37 -3.50
CA LEU A 259 19.65 -1.71 -3.11
C LEU A 259 18.21 -1.73 -2.57
N VAL A 260 17.83 -0.81 -1.70
CA VAL A 260 16.46 -0.70 -1.17
C VAL A 260 15.47 -0.46 -2.31
N ARG A 261 15.77 0.45 -3.24
CA ARG A 261 14.93 0.71 -4.41
C ARG A 261 14.83 -0.52 -5.33
N ASP A 262 15.94 -1.24 -5.54
CA ASP A 262 15.94 -2.45 -6.36
C ASP A 262 15.11 -3.56 -5.73
N VAL A 263 15.31 -3.85 -4.45
CA VAL A 263 14.56 -4.88 -3.73
C VAL A 263 13.07 -4.52 -3.66
N ALA A 264 12.72 -3.25 -3.53
CA ALA A 264 11.32 -2.79 -3.60
C ALA A 264 10.69 -3.10 -4.97
N ARG A 265 11.37 -2.80 -6.08
CA ARG A 265 10.89 -3.16 -7.42
C ARG A 265 10.74 -4.68 -7.59
N ARG A 266 11.71 -5.45 -7.10
CA ARG A 266 11.68 -6.92 -7.15
C ARG A 266 10.59 -7.53 -6.28
N SER A 267 10.11 -6.83 -5.27
CA SER A 267 8.98 -7.29 -4.44
C SER A 267 7.63 -7.24 -5.17
N VAL A 268 7.51 -6.43 -6.23
CA VAL A 268 6.26 -6.28 -6.98
C VAL A 268 5.76 -7.60 -7.58
N PRO A 269 6.54 -8.37 -8.35
CA PRO A 269 6.08 -9.67 -8.86
C PRO A 269 5.78 -10.67 -7.75
N ILE A 270 6.48 -10.63 -6.62
CA ILE A 270 6.19 -11.48 -5.45
C ILE A 270 4.81 -11.13 -4.88
N MET A 271 4.56 -9.84 -4.69
CA MET A 271 3.26 -9.36 -4.22
C MET A 271 2.13 -9.76 -5.19
N ARG A 272 2.31 -9.59 -6.49
CA ARG A 272 1.29 -9.91 -7.51
C ARG A 272 0.93 -11.39 -7.52
N ALA A 273 1.90 -12.28 -7.44
CA ALA A 273 1.65 -13.71 -7.36
C ALA A 273 0.80 -14.07 -6.13
N ALA A 274 1.13 -13.51 -4.97
CA ALA A 274 0.35 -13.68 -3.75
C ALA A 274 -1.04 -13.02 -3.84
N TRP A 275 -1.14 -11.88 -4.54
CA TRP A 275 -2.39 -11.16 -4.73
C TRP A 275 -3.38 -11.94 -5.58
N ASP A 276 -2.95 -12.42 -6.75
CA ASP A 276 -3.80 -13.14 -7.68
C ASP A 276 -4.38 -14.42 -7.03
N GLN A 277 -3.56 -15.12 -6.22
CA GLN A 277 -4.02 -16.24 -5.42
C GLN A 277 -5.03 -15.79 -4.34
N ARG A 278 -4.70 -14.77 -3.57
CA ARG A 278 -5.54 -14.27 -2.47
C ARG A 278 -6.89 -13.77 -2.94
N GLU A 279 -6.97 -13.14 -4.10
CA GLU A 279 -8.22 -12.65 -4.69
C GLU A 279 -9.19 -13.80 -4.97
N ALA A 280 -8.69 -14.85 -5.60
CA ALA A 280 -9.50 -16.03 -5.88
C ALA A 280 -9.98 -16.75 -4.60
N GLU A 281 -9.08 -16.90 -3.60
CA GLU A 281 -9.39 -17.51 -2.31
C GLU A 281 -10.41 -16.67 -1.51
N ALA A 282 -10.23 -15.35 -1.47
CA ALA A 282 -11.14 -14.44 -0.79
C ALA A 282 -12.54 -14.51 -1.38
N ARG A 283 -12.65 -14.45 -2.71
CA ARG A 283 -13.93 -14.57 -3.42
C ARG A 283 -14.60 -15.90 -3.10
N ALA A 284 -13.88 -17.02 -3.20
CA ALA A 284 -14.43 -18.34 -2.87
C ALA A 284 -14.91 -18.42 -1.42
N THR A 285 -14.13 -17.90 -0.48
CA THR A 285 -14.47 -17.89 0.96
C THR A 285 -15.75 -17.11 1.24
N VAL A 286 -15.90 -15.90 0.69
CA VAL A 286 -17.07 -15.06 0.97
C VAL A 286 -18.33 -15.61 0.29
N LEU A 287 -18.21 -16.22 -0.90
CA LEU A 287 -19.32 -16.90 -1.56
C LEU A 287 -19.79 -18.12 -0.75
N ALA A 288 -18.88 -18.93 -0.24
CA ALA A 288 -19.19 -20.05 0.64
C ALA A 288 -19.88 -19.60 1.95
N ALA A 289 -19.58 -18.39 2.42
CA ALA A 289 -20.24 -17.79 3.58
C ALA A 289 -21.63 -17.19 3.28
N GLY A 290 -22.10 -17.27 2.04
CA GLY A 290 -23.45 -16.85 1.63
C GLY A 290 -23.56 -15.38 1.21
N VAL A 291 -22.46 -14.75 0.78
CA VAL A 291 -22.51 -13.43 0.14
C VAL A 291 -23.24 -13.53 -1.20
N GLN A 292 -24.19 -12.64 -1.41
CA GLN A 292 -24.97 -12.53 -2.65
C GLN A 292 -24.30 -11.54 -3.59
N VAL A 293 -23.87 -12.01 -4.74
CA VAL A 293 -23.23 -11.19 -5.78
C VAL A 293 -24.28 -10.78 -6.82
N ALA A 294 -24.42 -9.48 -7.01
CA ALA A 294 -25.26 -8.91 -8.07
C ALA A 294 -24.39 -8.39 -9.21
N GLN A 295 -24.72 -8.79 -10.43
CA GLN A 295 -24.21 -8.18 -11.65
C GLN A 295 -24.90 -6.83 -11.84
N VAL A 296 -24.16 -5.83 -12.26
CA VAL A 296 -24.65 -4.45 -12.35
C VAL A 296 -24.62 -3.93 -13.79
N ASP A 297 -25.44 -2.94 -14.08
CA ASP A 297 -25.31 -2.11 -15.28
C ASP A 297 -24.12 -1.14 -15.13
N ARG A 298 -22.92 -1.61 -15.51
CA ARG A 298 -21.66 -0.84 -15.38
C ARG A 298 -21.69 0.46 -16.19
N ASP A 299 -22.35 0.45 -17.35
CA ASP A 299 -22.44 1.65 -18.22
C ASP A 299 -23.31 2.72 -17.56
N ALA A 300 -24.40 2.32 -16.91
CA ALA A 300 -25.23 3.22 -16.13
C ALA A 300 -24.43 3.84 -14.96
N PHE A 301 -23.64 3.05 -14.22
CA PHE A 301 -22.78 3.57 -13.17
C PHE A 301 -21.68 4.49 -13.72
N ALA A 302 -21.02 4.13 -14.82
CA ALA A 302 -19.99 4.94 -15.45
C ALA A 302 -20.56 6.29 -15.94
N ALA A 303 -21.79 6.31 -16.46
CA ALA A 303 -22.46 7.53 -16.89
C ALA A 303 -22.67 8.52 -15.73
N THR A 304 -22.96 8.04 -14.51
CA THR A 304 -23.21 8.94 -13.36
C THR A 304 -21.95 9.68 -12.91
N VAL A 305 -20.76 9.13 -13.11
CA VAL A 305 -19.50 9.71 -12.62
C VAL A 305 -18.80 10.60 -13.63
N ARG A 306 -19.36 10.80 -14.83
CA ARG A 306 -18.81 11.74 -15.83
C ARG A 306 -18.54 13.13 -15.27
N PRO A 307 -19.46 13.76 -14.49
CA PRO A 307 -19.19 15.07 -13.90
C PRO A 307 -18.01 15.07 -12.91
N VAL A 308 -17.74 13.92 -12.26
CA VAL A 308 -16.59 13.76 -11.38
C VAL A 308 -15.30 13.75 -12.20
N LEU A 309 -15.27 13.00 -13.31
CA LEU A 309 -14.14 13.01 -14.24
C LEU A 309 -13.89 14.43 -14.78
N ASP A 310 -14.93 15.12 -15.25
CA ASP A 310 -14.81 16.49 -15.77
C ASP A 310 -14.23 17.46 -14.74
N LYS A 311 -14.67 17.34 -13.47
CA LYS A 311 -14.15 18.14 -12.36
C LYS A 311 -12.65 17.93 -12.14
N TYR A 312 -12.20 16.69 -12.02
CA TYR A 312 -10.81 16.37 -11.68
C TYR A 312 -9.87 16.46 -12.88
N LEU A 313 -10.37 16.33 -14.09
CA LEU A 313 -9.62 16.52 -15.34
C LEU A 313 -9.72 17.96 -15.90
N ALA A 314 -10.30 18.90 -15.16
CA ALA A 314 -10.28 20.32 -15.53
C ALA A 314 -8.85 20.89 -15.55
N GLU A 315 -7.96 20.36 -14.70
CA GLU A 315 -6.55 20.74 -14.68
C GLU A 315 -5.83 20.17 -15.92
N PRO A 316 -5.15 21.01 -16.74
CA PRO A 316 -4.53 20.56 -17.99
C PRO A 316 -3.50 19.46 -17.82
N ARG A 317 -2.70 19.50 -16.74
CA ARG A 317 -1.69 18.46 -16.45
C ARG A 317 -2.33 17.10 -16.16
N LEU A 318 -3.38 17.07 -15.34
CA LEU A 318 -4.09 15.83 -15.03
C LEU A 318 -4.81 15.27 -16.24
N ARG A 319 -5.36 16.14 -17.09
CA ARG A 319 -5.97 15.74 -18.37
C ARG A 319 -4.94 15.09 -19.30
N ALA A 320 -3.79 15.71 -19.49
CA ALA A 320 -2.74 15.16 -20.35
C ALA A 320 -2.22 13.79 -19.82
N LEU A 321 -2.07 13.64 -18.52
CA LEU A 321 -1.72 12.36 -17.92
C LEU A 321 -2.83 11.30 -18.10
N HIS A 322 -4.10 11.69 -17.96
CA HIS A 322 -5.23 10.81 -18.23
C HIS A 322 -5.27 10.33 -19.69
N GLU A 323 -5.02 11.22 -20.65
CA GLU A 323 -4.94 10.86 -22.07
C GLU A 323 -3.80 9.87 -22.34
N ARG A 324 -2.65 10.05 -21.68
CA ARG A 324 -1.54 9.09 -21.73
C ARG A 324 -1.93 7.74 -21.12
N ILE A 325 -2.62 7.72 -19.97
CA ILE A 325 -3.15 6.49 -19.37
C ILE A 325 -4.07 5.76 -20.35
N ALA A 326 -5.00 6.46 -20.98
CA ALA A 326 -5.93 5.88 -21.93
C ALA A 326 -5.22 5.25 -23.16
N ALA A 327 -4.05 5.78 -23.54
CA ALA A 327 -3.24 5.31 -24.66
C ALA A 327 -2.35 4.09 -24.32
N VAL A 328 -2.18 3.73 -23.04
CA VAL A 328 -1.44 2.52 -22.65
C VAL A 328 -2.20 1.28 -23.16
N ALA A 329 -1.46 0.34 -23.77
CA ALA A 329 -2.03 -0.86 -24.39
C ALA A 329 -2.57 -1.90 -23.36
#